data_b7c05755ce40ac4720dd324698d0f6d0
#
_entry.id   b7c05755ce40ac4720dd324698d0f6d0
#
_cell.length_a   1.000
_cell.length_b   1.000
_cell.length_c   1.000
_cell.angle_alpha   90.00
_cell.angle_beta   90.00
_cell.angle_gamma   90.00
#
_symmetry.space_group_name_H-M   'P 1'
#
loop_
_entity.id
_entity.type
_entity.pdbx_description
1 polymer ?
#
loop_
_entity_poly.entity_id
_entity_poly.type
_entity_poly.pdbx_seq_one_letter_code
_entity_poly.pdbx_strand_id
1 'polypeptide(L)'
;MRFLVTSLAAFAMLISAESARAGGPVLVELFTSQGCNSCPPADAYLGDLAKRRDVVALAFHVDYWDYIGWKDTFADAAWTRRQREYSRSLRTTQIYTPQMVVDGGQHAVGSDRRAVERLIEDAAKR
;
A
#
# COMPACT_ATOMS: atom_id res chain seq x y z
N MET A 1 41.24 -57.79 -28.09
CA MET A 1 40.30 -56.76 -28.39
C MET A 1 39.71 -56.23 -27.06
N ARG A 2 40.14 -55.07 -26.62
CA ARG A 2 39.70 -54.46 -25.36
C ARG A 2 38.66 -53.39 -25.69
N PHE A 3 37.43 -53.60 -25.27
CA PHE A 3 36.36 -52.59 -25.42
C PHE A 3 36.45 -51.64 -24.22
N LEU A 4 36.79 -50.39 -24.51
CA LEU A 4 36.69 -49.30 -23.56
C LEU A 4 35.22 -48.83 -23.50
N VAL A 5 34.59 -49.04 -22.35
CA VAL A 5 33.26 -48.47 -22.07
C VAL A 5 33.50 -47.12 -21.41
N THR A 6 33.25 -46.06 -22.15
CA THR A 6 33.24 -44.68 -21.64
C THR A 6 31.89 -44.40 -20.98
N SER A 7 31.89 -44.37 -19.64
CA SER A 7 30.71 -43.90 -18.86
C SER A 7 30.57 -42.37 -19.00
N LEU A 8 29.53 -41.93 -19.68
CA LEU A 8 29.10 -40.55 -19.62
C LEU A 8 28.32 -40.28 -18.34
N ALA A 9 28.94 -39.64 -17.38
CA ALA A 9 28.26 -39.16 -16.20
C ALA A 9 27.46 -37.91 -16.56
N ALA A 10 26.14 -38.05 -16.66
CA ALA A 10 25.23 -36.91 -16.83
C ALA A 10 25.11 -36.16 -15.50
N PHE A 11 25.74 -34.99 -15.42
CA PHE A 11 25.62 -34.09 -14.29
C PHE A 11 24.28 -33.33 -14.42
N ALA A 12 23.26 -33.82 -13.74
CA ALA A 12 21.97 -33.13 -13.67
C ALA A 12 22.13 -31.89 -12.78
N MET A 13 22.22 -30.72 -13.38
CA MET A 13 22.09 -29.42 -12.69
C MET A 13 20.65 -29.28 -12.19
N LEU A 14 20.44 -29.48 -10.91
CA LEU A 14 19.22 -29.10 -10.22
C LEU A 14 19.18 -27.56 -10.17
N ILE A 15 18.51 -26.95 -11.14
CA ILE A 15 18.13 -25.54 -11.06
C ILE A 15 17.02 -25.47 -10.02
N SER A 16 17.38 -25.09 -8.81
CA SER A 16 16.41 -24.69 -7.79
C SER A 16 15.73 -23.42 -8.32
N ALA A 17 14.51 -23.56 -8.84
CA ALA A 17 13.65 -22.42 -9.08
C ALA A 17 13.29 -21.85 -7.71
N GLU A 18 14.04 -20.83 -7.28
CA GLU A 18 13.61 -19.98 -6.19
C GLU A 18 12.27 -19.40 -6.61
N SER A 19 11.19 -19.92 -6.00
CA SER A 19 9.86 -19.33 -6.14
C SER A 19 9.98 -17.86 -5.75
N ALA A 20 9.91 -16.96 -6.72
CA ALA A 20 9.75 -15.55 -6.45
C ALA A 20 8.56 -15.43 -5.50
N ARG A 21 8.82 -15.05 -4.23
CA ARG A 21 7.76 -14.80 -3.27
C ARG A 21 6.85 -13.76 -3.89
N ALA A 22 5.61 -14.16 -4.21
CA ALA A 22 4.51 -13.25 -4.43
C ALA A 22 4.29 -12.53 -3.10
N GLY A 23 4.88 -11.32 -2.93
CA GLY A 23 4.87 -10.63 -1.65
C GLY A 23 5.89 -9.50 -1.62
N GLY A 24 5.73 -8.54 -2.54
CA GLY A 24 6.39 -7.24 -2.40
C GLY A 24 5.80 -6.47 -1.22
N PRO A 25 6.34 -5.28 -0.91
CA PRO A 25 5.80 -4.43 0.13
C PRO A 25 4.34 -4.06 -0.17
N VAL A 26 3.55 -3.94 0.89
CA VAL A 26 2.14 -3.55 0.80
C VAL A 26 2.04 -2.05 0.59
N LEU A 27 1.28 -1.63 -0.42
CA LEU A 27 1.01 -0.21 -0.65
C LEU A 27 -0.05 0.30 0.33
N VAL A 28 0.26 1.37 1.04
CA VAL A 28 -0.66 2.09 1.92
C VAL A 28 -0.75 3.55 1.47
N GLU A 29 -1.94 3.96 1.08
CA GLU A 29 -2.23 5.32 0.61
C GLU A 29 -3.12 6.03 1.62
N LEU A 30 -2.65 7.13 2.18
CA LEU A 30 -3.42 7.97 3.09
C LEU A 30 -3.97 9.19 2.37
N PHE A 31 -5.28 9.33 2.32
CA PHE A 31 -5.96 10.56 1.94
C PHE A 31 -6.17 11.43 3.18
N THR A 32 -5.56 12.61 3.19
CA THR A 32 -5.43 13.50 4.33
C THR A 32 -5.53 14.97 3.91
N SER A 33 -5.52 15.88 4.86
CA SER A 33 -5.44 17.33 4.62
C SER A 33 -4.95 18.05 5.87
N GLN A 34 -4.20 19.13 5.69
CA GLN A 34 -3.86 20.05 6.79
C GLN A 34 -5.10 20.74 7.41
N GLY A 35 -6.20 20.82 6.68
CA GLY A 35 -7.47 21.37 7.16
C GLY A 35 -8.37 20.36 7.87
N CYS A 36 -7.99 19.11 7.94
CA CYS A 36 -8.77 18.04 8.54
C CYS A 36 -8.39 17.83 10.02
N ASN A 37 -9.28 18.14 10.94
CA ASN A 37 -9.01 18.07 12.39
C ASN A 37 -8.73 16.66 12.90
N SER A 38 -9.27 15.64 12.27
CA SER A 38 -9.09 14.23 12.67
C SER A 38 -7.91 13.54 11.97
N CYS A 39 -7.21 14.24 11.07
CA CYS A 39 -6.11 13.67 10.29
C CYS A 39 -4.77 13.53 11.03
N PRO A 40 -4.37 14.39 11.98
CA PRO A 40 -3.04 14.33 12.57
C PRO A 40 -2.62 12.97 13.15
N PRO A 41 -3.48 12.20 13.85
CA PRO A 41 -3.11 10.86 14.30
C PRO A 41 -2.82 9.88 13.15
N ALA A 42 -3.56 10.00 12.03
CA ALA A 42 -3.33 9.19 10.83
C ALA A 42 -2.04 9.58 10.12
N ASP A 43 -1.74 10.88 10.05
CA ASP A 43 -0.50 11.39 9.48
C ASP A 43 0.72 10.87 10.27
N ALA A 44 0.66 10.89 11.59
CA ALA A 44 1.70 10.35 12.46
C ALA A 44 1.86 8.83 12.26
N TYR A 45 0.76 8.10 12.15
CA TYR A 45 0.79 6.66 11.91
C TYR A 45 1.38 6.32 10.55
N LEU A 46 1.04 7.08 9.50
CA LEU A 46 1.67 6.89 8.19
C LEU A 46 3.19 7.08 8.26
N GLY A 47 3.66 8.05 9.05
CA GLY A 47 5.07 8.25 9.32
C GLY A 47 5.74 7.03 9.97
N ASP A 48 5.04 6.35 10.88
CA ASP A 48 5.53 5.09 11.47
C ASP A 48 5.55 3.97 10.41
N LEU A 49 4.51 3.83 9.61
CA LEU A 49 4.44 2.86 8.52
C LEU A 49 5.55 3.06 7.48
N ALA A 50 5.89 4.31 7.18
CA ALA A 50 6.94 4.65 6.20
C ALA A 50 8.35 4.16 6.60
N LYS A 51 8.57 3.85 7.88
CA LYS A 51 9.84 3.28 8.38
C LYS A 51 9.93 1.77 8.17
N ARG A 52 8.84 1.12 7.83
CA ARG A 52 8.77 -0.34 7.65
C ARG A 52 9.25 -0.72 6.24
N ARG A 53 9.94 -1.86 6.14
CA ARG A 53 10.40 -2.39 4.85
C ARG A 53 9.31 -3.13 4.09
N ASP A 54 8.27 -3.57 4.79
CA ASP A 54 7.14 -4.32 4.24
C ASP A 54 6.00 -3.43 3.76
N VAL A 55 6.15 -2.10 3.84
CA VAL A 55 5.14 -1.11 3.46
C VAL A 55 5.74 -0.05 2.54
N VAL A 56 5.00 0.32 1.50
CA VAL A 56 5.19 1.56 0.76
C VAL A 56 4.09 2.53 1.19
N ALA A 57 4.46 3.60 1.89
CA ALA A 57 3.54 4.57 2.44
C ALA A 57 3.51 5.84 1.60
N LEU A 58 2.33 6.25 1.14
CA LEU A 58 2.12 7.47 0.36
C LEU A 58 1.02 8.32 1.00
N ALA A 59 1.23 9.63 1.04
CA ALA A 59 0.23 10.60 1.47
C ALA A 59 -0.29 11.41 0.28
N PHE A 60 -1.60 11.55 0.20
CA PHE A 60 -2.28 12.36 -0.80
C PHE A 60 -3.15 13.40 -0.11
N HIS A 61 -2.79 14.68 -0.25
CA HIS A 61 -3.54 15.77 0.34
C HIS A 61 -4.68 16.17 -0.58
N VAL A 62 -5.91 15.93 -0.13
CA VAL A 62 -7.12 16.33 -0.85
C VAL A 62 -7.38 17.82 -0.71
N ASP A 63 -8.10 18.42 -1.66
CA ASP A 63 -8.31 19.86 -1.71
C ASP A 63 -9.65 20.34 -1.15
N TYR A 64 -10.56 19.44 -0.79
CA TYR A 64 -11.91 19.84 -0.38
C TYR A 64 -12.01 20.39 1.07
N TRP A 65 -10.90 20.42 1.80
CA TRP A 65 -10.79 21.10 3.10
C TRP A 65 -10.23 22.52 3.00
N ASP A 66 -9.79 22.96 1.81
CA ASP A 66 -9.11 24.24 1.61
C ASP A 66 -10.01 25.48 1.84
N TYR A 67 -11.33 25.29 1.98
CA TYR A 67 -12.31 26.37 2.06
C TYR A 67 -12.69 26.80 3.48
N ILE A 68 -12.05 26.25 4.51
CA ILE A 68 -12.37 26.51 5.92
C ILE A 68 -11.31 27.34 6.65
N GLY A 69 -10.67 28.28 5.94
CA GLY A 69 -9.73 29.26 6.51
C GLY A 69 -8.24 28.91 6.36
N TRP A 70 -7.89 27.75 5.86
CA TRP A 70 -6.52 27.35 5.56
C TRP A 70 -6.47 26.61 4.22
N LYS A 71 -5.54 27.01 3.37
CA LYS A 71 -5.24 26.28 2.13
C LYS A 71 -4.03 25.40 2.36
N ASP A 72 -4.21 24.09 2.24
CA ASP A 72 -3.15 23.11 2.32
C ASP A 72 -2.19 23.28 1.14
N THR A 73 -0.92 23.57 1.41
CA THR A 73 0.10 23.76 0.38
C THR A 73 0.45 22.50 -0.40
N PHE A 74 0.10 21.34 0.12
CA PHE A 74 0.30 20.04 -0.54
C PHE A 74 -0.95 19.53 -1.25
N ALA A 75 -2.09 20.21 -1.10
CA ALA A 75 -3.34 19.76 -1.69
C ALA A 75 -3.32 19.90 -3.21
N ASP A 76 -3.88 18.89 -3.86
CA ASP A 76 -4.07 18.87 -5.31
C ASP A 76 -5.40 18.22 -5.67
N ALA A 77 -6.11 18.82 -6.62
CA ALA A 77 -7.36 18.29 -7.15
C ALA A 77 -7.20 16.89 -7.75
N ALA A 78 -6.00 16.53 -8.23
CA ALA A 78 -5.70 15.20 -8.73
C ALA A 78 -5.84 14.14 -7.63
N TRP A 79 -5.46 14.46 -6.40
CA TRP A 79 -5.58 13.54 -5.26
C TRP A 79 -7.03 13.34 -4.83
N THR A 80 -7.83 14.38 -4.89
CA THR A 80 -9.29 14.27 -4.68
C THR A 80 -9.94 13.41 -5.77
N ARG A 81 -9.52 13.54 -7.04
CA ARG A 81 -10.01 12.66 -8.11
C ARG A 81 -9.61 11.20 -7.87
N ARG A 82 -8.36 10.94 -7.46
CA ARG A 82 -7.89 9.60 -7.11
C ARG A 82 -8.72 8.98 -6.01
N GLN A 83 -9.03 9.74 -4.96
CA GLN A 83 -9.90 9.25 -3.88
C GLN A 83 -11.32 8.92 -4.38
N ARG A 84 -11.87 9.73 -5.28
CA ARG A 84 -13.18 9.46 -5.89
C ARG A 84 -13.18 8.22 -6.77
N GLU A 85 -12.09 7.93 -7.46
CA GLU A 85 -11.92 6.68 -8.22
C GLU A 85 -11.92 5.47 -7.28
N TYR A 86 -11.20 5.54 -6.17
CA TYR A 86 -11.28 4.52 -5.13
C TYR A 86 -12.69 4.38 -4.54
N SER A 87 -13.39 5.47 -4.31
CA SER A 87 -14.78 5.43 -3.84
C SER A 87 -15.67 4.58 -4.74
N ARG A 88 -15.50 4.67 -6.04
CA ARG A 88 -16.25 3.85 -7.01
C ARG A 88 -15.84 2.38 -6.96
N SER A 89 -14.53 2.09 -7.00
CA SER A 89 -14.03 0.71 -7.02
C SER A 89 -14.23 -0.03 -5.70
N LEU A 90 -14.14 0.67 -4.58
CA LEU A 90 -14.36 0.12 -3.24
C LEU A 90 -15.84 0.18 -2.81
N ARG A 91 -16.71 0.75 -3.64
CA ARG A 91 -18.15 0.91 -3.38
C ARG A 91 -18.44 1.62 -2.07
N THR A 92 -17.66 2.65 -1.74
CA THR A 92 -17.94 3.52 -0.61
C THR A 92 -19.03 4.53 -1.00
N THR A 93 -19.91 4.85 -0.06
CA THR A 93 -20.99 5.82 -0.31
C THR A 93 -20.50 7.26 -0.26
N GLN A 94 -19.37 7.51 0.40
CA GLN A 94 -18.79 8.84 0.60
C GLN A 94 -17.27 8.79 0.58
N ILE A 95 -16.66 9.89 0.17
CA ILE A 95 -15.24 10.14 0.42
C ILE A 95 -15.08 10.76 1.81
N TYR A 96 -13.99 10.44 2.49
CA TYR A 96 -13.71 10.95 3.85
C TYR A 96 -12.20 11.03 4.11
N THR A 97 -11.83 11.82 5.09
CA THR A 97 -10.47 11.87 5.63
C THR A 97 -10.50 11.75 7.15
N PRO A 98 -9.47 11.12 7.75
CA PRO A 98 -8.37 10.39 7.11
C PRO A 98 -8.83 9.03 6.59
N GLN A 99 -8.50 8.71 5.36
CA GLN A 99 -8.77 7.39 4.79
C GLN A 99 -7.46 6.71 4.38
N MET A 100 -7.22 5.51 4.86
CA MET A 100 -6.17 4.64 4.34
C MET A 100 -6.75 3.60 3.38
N VAL A 101 -6.17 3.53 2.19
CA VAL A 101 -6.43 2.49 1.20
C VAL A 101 -5.22 1.55 1.20
N VAL A 102 -5.47 0.27 1.41
CA VAL A 102 -4.43 -0.76 1.51
C VAL A 102 -4.48 -1.64 0.27
N ASP A 103 -3.34 -1.70 -0.42
CA ASP A 103 -3.13 -2.53 -1.62
C ASP A 103 -4.20 -2.31 -2.70
N GLY A 104 -4.77 -1.11 -2.76
CA GLY A 104 -5.79 -0.71 -3.73
C GLY A 104 -7.15 -1.40 -3.57
N GLY A 105 -7.32 -2.28 -2.59
CA GLY A 105 -8.47 -3.18 -2.51
C GLY A 105 -9.34 -3.04 -1.26
N GLN A 106 -8.83 -2.46 -0.20
CA GLN A 106 -9.54 -2.30 1.07
C GLN A 106 -9.22 -0.95 1.71
N HIS A 107 -10.08 -0.47 2.56
CA HIS A 107 -9.88 0.81 3.24
C HIS A 107 -10.32 0.78 4.70
N ALA A 108 -9.77 1.70 5.48
CA ALA A 108 -10.16 1.95 6.85
C ALA A 108 -9.94 3.42 7.21
N VAL A 109 -10.54 3.86 8.30
CA VAL A 109 -10.19 5.15 8.91
C VAL A 109 -8.70 5.15 9.25
N GLY A 110 -7.96 6.13 8.75
CA GLY A 110 -6.49 6.13 8.82
C GLY A 110 -5.91 6.19 10.23
N SER A 111 -6.68 6.66 11.21
CA SER A 111 -6.30 6.68 12.63
C SER A 111 -6.61 5.37 13.37
N ASP A 112 -7.39 4.46 12.78
CA ASP A 112 -7.65 3.13 13.35
C ASP A 112 -6.49 2.18 13.02
N ARG A 113 -5.42 2.29 13.80
CA ARG A 113 -4.20 1.50 13.61
C ARG A 113 -4.48 -0.01 13.59
N ARG A 114 -5.39 -0.48 14.43
CA ARG A 114 -5.72 -1.90 14.51
C ARG A 114 -6.40 -2.40 13.24
N ALA A 115 -7.35 -1.62 12.71
CA ALA A 115 -8.00 -1.96 11.44
C ALA A 115 -7.01 -1.95 10.28
N VAL A 116 -6.17 -0.92 10.19
CA VAL A 116 -5.16 -0.80 9.12
C VAL A 116 -4.15 -1.96 9.18
N GLU A 117 -3.64 -2.33 10.37
CA GLU A 117 -2.71 -3.47 10.51
C GLU A 117 -3.34 -4.77 10.01
N ARG A 118 -4.60 -5.04 10.32
CA ARG A 118 -5.29 -6.23 9.79
C ARG A 118 -5.34 -6.23 8.26
N LEU A 119 -5.59 -5.07 7.65
CA LEU A 119 -5.61 -4.94 6.19
C LEU A 119 -4.22 -5.15 5.58
N ILE A 120 -3.16 -4.66 6.23
CA ILE A 120 -1.77 -4.88 5.79
C ILE A 120 -1.40 -6.36 5.89
N GLU A 121 -1.73 -7.01 7.00
CA GLU A 121 -1.49 -8.45 7.19
C GLU A 121 -2.21 -9.29 6.14
N ASP A 122 -3.46 -8.97 5.85
CA ASP A 122 -4.26 -9.67 4.84
C ASP A 122 -3.70 -9.45 3.42
N ALA A 123 -3.28 -8.23 3.11
CA ALA A 123 -2.65 -7.92 1.83
C ALA A 123 -1.32 -8.65 1.64
N ALA A 124 -0.52 -8.80 2.69
CA ALA A 124 0.76 -9.49 2.66
C ALA A 124 0.66 -11.00 2.36
N LYS A 125 -0.53 -11.57 2.50
CA LYS A 125 -0.79 -13.00 2.23
C LYS A 125 -1.19 -13.30 0.79
N ARG A 126 -1.42 -12.26 -0.03
CA ARG A 126 -1.87 -12.38 -1.42
C ARG A 126 -0.75 -12.40 -2.42
#